data_afd56be80f2e8487bfa53945039c1d7f
#
_entry.id   afd56be80f2e8487bfa53945039c1d7f
#
_cell.length_a   1.000
_cell.length_b   1.000
_cell.length_c   1.000
_cell.angle_alpha   90.00
_cell.angle_beta   90.00
_cell.angle_gamma   90.00
#
_symmetry.space_group_name_H-M   'P 1'
#
loop_
_entity.id
_entity.type
_entity.pdbx_description
1 polymer ?
#
loop_
_entity_poly.entity_id
_entity_poly.type
_entity_poly.pdbx_seq_one_letter_code
_entity_poly.pdbx_strand_id
1 'polypeptide(L)'
;YDMIVIGGGPAGYTAALYAARAGLSTLVLEKLSAGGQMALTEQIDNYPGFEGGIDGFTLGEKMQQSAERFGAVTELAEVYKASLSGKIKTLETSEGVFQGRTVVIATGASPRPLGVPGEETLVGKGVHYCAACDGAPYRGKTVAVVGGGNSAAADALTLSRIAKKVYLIHRRDSLRAMKVYHEPLMNAPNVEFCWNSTVSALLHENRLTGLRLKDVNTGAEHDLSCDSVFISV
;
A
#
# COMPACT_ATOMS: atom_id res chain seq x y z
N TYR A 1 29.14 4.01 -9.63
CA TYR A 1 28.60 2.78 -9.06
C TYR A 1 28.31 1.74 -10.14
N ASP A 2 28.40 0.46 -9.79
CA ASP A 2 27.94 -0.62 -10.67
C ASP A 2 26.42 -0.68 -10.70
N MET A 3 25.78 -0.45 -9.54
CA MET A 3 24.33 -0.41 -9.41
C MET A 3 23.88 0.78 -8.54
N ILE A 4 22.86 1.49 -9.01
CA ILE A 4 22.14 2.47 -8.21
C ILE A 4 20.70 1.99 -8.08
N VAL A 5 20.19 1.97 -6.86
CA VAL A 5 18.80 1.61 -6.52
C VAL A 5 18.05 2.88 -6.14
N ILE A 6 16.92 3.13 -6.79
CA ILE A 6 16.04 4.26 -6.46
C ILE A 6 14.91 3.75 -5.58
N GLY A 7 14.92 4.14 -4.31
CA GLY A 7 13.96 3.75 -3.27
C GLY A 7 14.50 2.71 -2.29
N GLY A 8 14.46 3.06 -1.01
CA GLY A 8 14.93 2.27 0.15
C GLY A 8 13.83 1.45 0.83
N GLY A 9 12.82 1.01 0.07
CA GLY A 9 11.82 0.05 0.54
C GLY A 9 12.34 -1.39 0.53
N PRO A 10 11.49 -2.38 0.89
CA PRO A 10 11.88 -3.80 0.93
C PRO A 10 12.48 -4.31 -0.37
N ALA A 11 11.93 -3.91 -1.52
CA ALA A 11 12.45 -4.29 -2.82
C ALA A 11 13.84 -3.70 -3.09
N GLY A 12 14.03 -2.42 -2.75
CA GLY A 12 15.30 -1.71 -2.96
C GLY A 12 16.42 -2.27 -2.10
N TYR A 13 16.22 -2.40 -0.80
CA TYR A 13 17.24 -2.96 0.08
C TYR A 13 17.51 -4.44 -0.18
N THR A 14 16.51 -5.22 -0.63
CA THR A 14 16.75 -6.59 -1.06
C THR A 14 17.65 -6.63 -2.31
N ALA A 15 17.38 -5.79 -3.30
CA ALA A 15 18.24 -5.67 -4.48
C ALA A 15 19.66 -5.23 -4.11
N ALA A 16 19.79 -4.21 -3.26
CA ALA A 16 21.06 -3.68 -2.80
C ALA A 16 21.87 -4.73 -2.00
N LEU A 17 21.21 -5.48 -1.11
CA LEU A 17 21.83 -6.57 -0.35
C LEU A 17 22.48 -7.60 -1.29
N TYR A 18 21.74 -8.07 -2.29
CA TYR A 18 22.27 -9.10 -3.19
C TYR A 18 23.32 -8.56 -4.15
N ALA A 19 23.20 -7.31 -4.61
CA ALA A 19 24.22 -6.66 -5.43
C ALA A 19 25.52 -6.49 -4.66
N ALA A 20 25.46 -5.97 -3.42
CA ALA A 20 26.64 -5.82 -2.57
C ALA A 20 27.28 -7.17 -2.22
N ARG A 21 26.49 -8.20 -1.92
CA ARG A 21 26.98 -9.57 -1.72
C ARG A 21 27.67 -10.16 -2.96
N ALA A 22 27.28 -9.75 -4.15
CA ALA A 22 27.94 -10.11 -5.40
C ALA A 22 29.21 -9.27 -5.69
N GLY A 23 29.62 -8.39 -4.77
CA GLY A 23 30.80 -7.54 -4.90
C GLY A 23 30.61 -6.32 -5.78
N LEU A 24 29.37 -5.95 -6.11
CA LEU A 24 29.08 -4.74 -6.88
C LEU A 24 29.10 -3.50 -5.98
N SER A 25 29.73 -2.41 -6.44
CA SER A 25 29.59 -1.10 -5.81
C SER A 25 28.15 -0.62 -5.94
N THR A 26 27.42 -0.54 -4.81
CA THR A 26 25.98 -0.36 -4.80
C THR A 26 25.59 0.88 -3.99
N LEU A 27 24.76 1.75 -4.58
CA LEU A 27 24.18 2.92 -3.95
C LEU A 27 22.65 2.76 -3.90
N VAL A 28 22.05 3.05 -2.74
CA VAL A 28 20.61 3.22 -2.58
C VAL A 28 20.33 4.70 -2.39
N LEU A 29 19.44 5.26 -3.21
CA LEU A 29 18.94 6.62 -3.08
C LEU A 29 17.53 6.55 -2.46
N GLU A 30 17.38 7.05 -1.24
CA GLU A 30 16.11 7.07 -0.51
C GLU A 30 15.75 8.53 -0.17
N LYS A 31 14.47 8.88 -0.36
CA LYS A 31 14.02 10.26 -0.17
C LYS A 31 13.88 10.67 1.30
N LEU A 32 13.38 9.78 2.16
CA LEU A 32 13.00 10.10 3.54
C LEU A 32 13.68 9.20 4.57
N SER A 33 13.31 7.93 4.59
CA SER A 33 13.80 6.94 5.56
C SER A 33 13.71 5.53 5.00
N ALA A 34 14.50 4.64 5.57
CA ALA A 34 14.45 3.22 5.21
C ALA A 34 13.07 2.61 5.45
N GLY A 35 12.66 1.71 4.54
CA GLY A 35 11.44 0.92 4.67
C GLY A 35 10.28 1.35 3.76
N GLY A 36 10.30 2.58 3.22
CA GLY A 36 9.24 3.07 2.32
C GLY A 36 7.85 3.02 2.98
N GLN A 37 6.83 2.57 2.25
CA GLN A 37 5.45 2.45 2.77
C GLN A 37 5.34 1.55 4.03
N MET A 38 6.18 0.53 4.11
CA MET A 38 6.21 -0.39 5.25
C MET A 38 6.57 0.32 6.55
N ALA A 39 7.44 1.33 6.51
CA ALA A 39 7.87 2.07 7.69
C ALA A 39 6.74 2.82 8.42
N LEU A 40 5.59 3.02 7.76
CA LEU A 40 4.41 3.66 8.33
C LEU A 40 3.51 2.69 9.11
N THR A 41 3.82 1.40 9.13
CA THR A 41 3.01 0.35 9.76
C THR A 41 3.49 0.10 11.18
N GLU A 42 2.61 0.27 12.17
CA GLU A 42 2.94 0.06 13.59
C GLU A 42 3.32 -1.40 13.89
N GLN A 43 2.63 -2.35 13.28
CA GLN A 43 2.82 -3.78 13.52
C GLN A 43 2.74 -4.57 12.20
N ILE A 44 3.79 -5.28 11.86
CA ILE A 44 3.87 -6.19 10.71
C ILE A 44 3.93 -7.62 11.23
N ASP A 45 2.87 -8.38 11.03
CA ASP A 45 2.73 -9.77 11.51
C ASP A 45 3.01 -10.81 10.43
N ASN A 46 3.15 -10.39 9.18
CA ASN A 46 3.23 -11.27 8.01
C ASN A 46 4.61 -11.31 7.34
N TYR A 47 5.65 -10.80 8.01
CA TYR A 47 7.02 -10.91 7.52
C TYR A 47 7.73 -12.12 8.17
N PRO A 48 8.10 -13.15 7.37
CA PRO A 48 8.71 -14.37 7.93
C PRO A 48 9.99 -14.08 8.71
N GLY A 49 10.18 -14.76 9.84
CA GLY A 49 11.33 -14.60 10.73
C GLY A 49 11.08 -13.67 11.92
N PHE A 50 9.87 -13.10 12.02
CA PHE A 50 9.42 -12.28 13.14
C PHE A 50 8.06 -12.78 13.63
N GLU A 51 8.06 -13.94 14.34
CA GLU A 51 6.84 -14.60 14.81
C GLU A 51 6.02 -13.76 15.80
N GLY A 52 6.65 -12.83 16.51
CA GLY A 52 6.00 -11.86 17.40
C GLY A 52 5.59 -10.56 16.71
N GLY A 53 5.76 -10.48 15.39
CA GLY A 53 5.63 -9.25 14.63
C GLY A 53 6.80 -8.29 14.84
N ILE A 54 6.83 -7.23 14.05
CA ILE A 54 7.84 -6.16 14.13
C ILE A 54 7.22 -4.87 13.64
N ASP A 55 7.59 -3.71 14.19
CA ASP A 55 7.21 -2.44 13.63
C ASP A 55 7.92 -2.17 12.29
N GLY A 56 7.24 -1.47 11.40
CA GLY A 56 7.72 -1.30 10.03
C GLY A 56 8.97 -0.44 9.92
N PHE A 57 9.16 0.54 10.80
CA PHE A 57 10.35 1.38 10.82
C PHE A 57 11.59 0.56 11.18
N THR A 58 11.52 -0.19 12.28
CA THR A 58 12.60 -1.09 12.72
C THR A 58 12.92 -2.14 11.66
N LEU A 59 11.91 -2.70 10.97
CA LEU A 59 12.15 -3.65 9.87
C LEU A 59 12.89 -2.98 8.72
N GLY A 60 12.51 -1.74 8.37
CA GLY A 60 13.19 -0.93 7.35
C GLY A 60 14.67 -0.69 7.68
N GLU A 61 14.96 -0.28 8.92
CA GLU A 61 16.33 -0.10 9.40
C GLU A 61 17.16 -1.40 9.34
N LYS A 62 16.54 -2.54 9.74
CA LYS A 62 17.22 -3.85 9.65
C LYS A 62 17.53 -4.25 8.21
N MET A 63 16.67 -3.93 7.26
CA MET A 63 16.92 -4.17 5.83
C MET A 63 18.07 -3.30 5.32
N GLN A 64 18.11 -2.01 5.68
CA GLN A 64 19.20 -1.11 5.37
C GLN A 64 20.54 -1.63 5.93
N GLN A 65 20.58 -1.87 7.23
CA GLN A 65 21.80 -2.40 7.92
C GLN A 65 22.27 -3.70 7.29
N SER A 66 21.36 -4.56 6.86
CA SER A 66 21.70 -5.82 6.19
C SER A 66 22.39 -5.59 4.85
N ALA A 67 21.97 -4.61 4.06
CA ALA A 67 22.62 -4.26 2.80
C ALA A 67 23.97 -3.56 3.04
N GLU A 68 24.04 -2.63 3.98
CA GLU A 68 25.24 -1.85 4.33
C GLU A 68 26.35 -2.75 4.92
N ARG A 69 25.98 -3.78 5.66
CA ARG A 69 26.93 -4.78 6.18
C ARG A 69 27.74 -5.45 5.06
N PHE A 70 27.20 -5.54 3.85
CA PHE A 70 27.91 -6.08 2.67
C PHE A 70 28.50 -5.01 1.76
N GLY A 71 28.47 -3.73 2.18
CA GLY A 71 29.11 -2.64 1.48
C GLY A 71 28.20 -1.80 0.57
N ALA A 72 26.87 -1.99 0.62
CA ALA A 72 25.97 -1.01 0.02
C ALA A 72 26.07 0.32 0.78
N VAL A 73 25.87 1.42 0.06
CA VAL A 73 25.82 2.77 0.64
C VAL A 73 24.37 3.29 0.48
N THR A 74 23.82 3.89 1.51
CA THR A 74 22.55 4.61 1.44
C THR A 74 22.81 6.11 1.48
N GLU A 75 22.22 6.83 0.54
CA GLU A 75 22.21 8.29 0.50
C GLU A 75 20.77 8.80 0.58
N LEU A 76 20.53 9.74 1.50
CA LEU A 76 19.22 10.40 1.61
C LEU A 76 19.14 11.48 0.53
N ALA A 77 18.54 11.14 -0.60
CA ALA A 77 18.44 12.01 -1.76
C ALA A 77 17.15 11.78 -2.55
N GLU A 78 16.47 12.86 -2.89
CA GLU A 78 15.33 12.82 -3.81
C GLU A 78 15.82 12.85 -5.26
N VAL A 79 15.42 11.85 -6.04
CA VAL A 79 15.73 11.78 -7.47
C VAL A 79 14.70 12.58 -8.26
N TYR A 80 15.15 13.62 -8.96
CA TYR A 80 14.28 14.47 -9.78
C TYR A 80 14.23 14.03 -11.22
N LYS A 81 15.38 13.53 -11.75
CA LYS A 81 15.48 13.14 -13.14
C LYS A 81 16.43 11.96 -13.33
N ALA A 82 16.05 11.08 -14.23
CA ALA A 82 16.84 9.91 -14.59
C ALA A 82 17.07 9.86 -16.09
N SER A 83 18.35 9.80 -16.51
CA SER A 83 18.76 9.53 -17.87
C SER A 83 19.29 8.10 -17.93
N LEU A 84 18.45 7.19 -18.46
CA LEU A 84 18.69 5.74 -18.38
C LEU A 84 19.22 5.13 -19.69
N SER A 85 19.44 5.94 -20.72
CA SER A 85 20.03 5.50 -21.99
C SER A 85 21.57 5.42 -21.93
N GLY A 86 22.14 4.63 -22.82
CA GLY A 86 23.61 4.49 -22.92
C GLY A 86 24.24 3.55 -21.88
N LYS A 87 25.56 3.49 -21.86
CA LYS A 87 26.32 2.62 -20.94
C LYS A 87 26.32 3.12 -19.51
N ILE A 88 26.38 4.43 -19.32
CA ILE A 88 26.34 5.09 -18.01
C ILE A 88 24.98 5.77 -17.85
N LYS A 89 24.31 5.48 -16.75
CA LYS A 89 23.04 6.10 -16.35
C LYS A 89 23.36 7.26 -15.42
N THR A 90 22.60 8.34 -15.55
CA THR A 90 22.78 9.55 -14.73
C THR A 90 21.50 9.90 -14.01
N LEU A 91 21.60 10.14 -12.71
CA LEU A 91 20.49 10.53 -11.83
C LEU A 91 20.79 11.90 -11.25
N GLU A 92 19.90 12.86 -11.46
CA GLU A 92 19.95 14.20 -10.85
C GLU A 92 19.11 14.17 -9.58
N THR A 93 19.71 14.57 -8.45
CA THR A 93 19.10 14.47 -7.12
C THR A 93 19.27 15.75 -6.31
N SER A 94 18.64 15.83 -5.13
CA SER A 94 18.83 16.91 -4.16
C SER A 94 20.28 17.05 -3.69
N GLU A 95 21.04 15.95 -3.67
CA GLU A 95 22.42 15.90 -3.17
C GLU A 95 23.47 15.88 -4.30
N GLY A 96 23.06 16.19 -5.52
CA GLY A 96 23.95 16.24 -6.68
C GLY A 96 23.64 15.18 -7.73
N VAL A 97 24.66 14.84 -8.52
CA VAL A 97 24.51 13.92 -9.66
C VAL A 97 25.24 12.62 -9.38
N PHE A 98 24.52 11.51 -9.48
CA PHE A 98 25.07 10.16 -9.35
C PHE A 98 25.09 9.44 -10.69
N GLN A 99 26.12 8.64 -10.90
CA GLN A 99 26.30 7.87 -12.13
C GLN A 99 26.50 6.38 -11.83
N GLY A 100 25.82 5.54 -12.58
CA GLY A 100 25.89 4.10 -12.45
C GLY A 100 25.80 3.36 -13.78
N ARG A 101 26.29 2.12 -13.77
CA ARG A 101 26.20 1.22 -14.95
C ARG A 101 24.79 0.65 -15.11
N THR A 102 24.14 0.35 -13.97
CA THR A 102 22.77 -0.17 -13.92
C THR A 102 21.95 0.64 -12.92
N VAL A 103 20.64 0.68 -13.14
CA VAL A 103 19.68 1.31 -12.23
C VAL A 103 18.54 0.34 -11.95
N VAL A 104 18.21 0.17 -10.68
CA VAL A 104 17.02 -0.54 -10.20
C VAL A 104 16.00 0.50 -9.77
N ILE A 105 14.81 0.47 -10.37
CA ILE A 105 13.69 1.33 -9.99
C ILE A 105 12.84 0.56 -8.97
N ALA A 106 12.93 0.97 -7.70
CA ALA A 106 12.24 0.36 -6.57
C ALA A 106 11.43 1.41 -5.80
N THR A 107 10.84 2.36 -6.51
CA THR A 107 10.15 3.54 -5.97
C THR A 107 8.81 3.23 -5.30
N GLY A 108 8.38 1.97 -5.33
CA GLY A 108 7.12 1.52 -4.73
C GLY A 108 5.89 2.13 -5.41
N ALA A 109 4.81 2.22 -4.64
CA ALA A 109 3.56 2.84 -5.04
C ALA A 109 2.93 3.56 -3.85
N SER A 110 2.20 4.63 -4.12
CA SER A 110 1.39 5.30 -3.12
C SER A 110 -0.09 4.96 -3.36
N PRO A 111 -0.85 4.63 -2.33
CA PRO A 111 -2.28 4.40 -2.47
C PRO A 111 -2.97 5.70 -2.91
N ARG A 112 -4.05 5.57 -3.66
CA ARG A 112 -4.90 6.70 -3.98
C ARG A 112 -5.91 6.90 -2.87
N PRO A 113 -5.93 8.08 -2.20
CA PRO A 113 -6.91 8.35 -1.17
C PRO A 113 -8.32 8.56 -1.76
N LEU A 114 -9.33 8.46 -0.92
CA LEU A 114 -10.71 8.89 -1.26
C LEU A 114 -10.78 10.41 -1.40
N GLY A 115 -9.97 11.13 -0.65
CA GLY A 115 -9.96 12.59 -0.62
C GLY A 115 -11.08 13.17 0.25
N VAL A 116 -11.56 12.43 1.24
CA VAL A 116 -12.55 12.88 2.22
C VAL A 116 -11.87 13.45 3.47
N PRO A 117 -12.45 14.46 4.12
CA PRO A 117 -11.88 15.04 5.33
C PRO A 117 -11.62 14.01 6.42
N GLY A 118 -10.48 14.11 7.10
CA GLY A 118 -10.11 13.23 8.21
C GLY A 118 -9.53 11.87 7.82
N GLU A 119 -9.44 11.54 6.53
CA GLU A 119 -8.94 10.27 6.05
C GLU A 119 -7.53 9.96 6.59
N GLU A 120 -6.61 10.90 6.49
CA GLU A 120 -5.21 10.73 6.93
C GLU A 120 -5.07 10.41 8.42
N THR A 121 -5.94 10.98 9.25
CA THR A 121 -5.90 10.78 10.71
C THR A 121 -6.45 9.43 11.15
N LEU A 122 -7.17 8.76 10.25
CA LEU A 122 -7.81 7.46 10.47
C LEU A 122 -7.06 6.29 9.83
N VAL A 123 -5.97 6.56 9.11
CA VAL A 123 -5.09 5.49 8.58
C VAL A 123 -4.56 4.66 9.77
N GLY A 124 -4.70 3.33 9.68
CA GLY A 124 -4.43 2.40 10.78
C GLY A 124 -5.52 2.35 11.88
N LYS A 125 -6.44 3.33 11.92
CA LYS A 125 -7.53 3.40 12.90
C LYS A 125 -8.90 3.07 12.28
N GLY A 126 -8.89 2.21 11.28
CA GLY A 126 -10.07 1.74 10.54
C GLY A 126 -10.08 2.14 9.07
N VAL A 127 -9.17 2.99 8.61
CA VAL A 127 -8.93 3.28 7.18
C VAL A 127 -7.67 2.54 6.75
N HIS A 128 -7.77 1.75 5.69
CA HIS A 128 -6.71 0.89 5.16
C HIS A 128 -6.68 0.90 3.63
N TYR A 129 -5.53 0.51 3.07
CA TYR A 129 -5.32 0.45 1.61
C TYR A 129 -4.88 -0.95 1.12
N CYS A 130 -4.78 -1.92 2.03
CA CYS A 130 -4.34 -3.28 1.70
C CYS A 130 -5.09 -4.30 2.56
N ALA A 131 -6.00 -5.05 1.95
CA ALA A 131 -6.76 -6.07 2.67
C ALA A 131 -5.90 -7.25 3.13
N ALA A 132 -4.92 -7.65 2.33
CA ALA A 132 -4.00 -8.73 2.68
C ALA A 132 -3.05 -8.36 3.83
N CYS A 133 -2.71 -7.07 3.96
CA CYS A 133 -1.83 -6.55 5.01
C CYS A 133 -2.59 -6.38 6.33
N ASP A 134 -3.74 -5.70 6.28
CA ASP A 134 -4.42 -5.14 7.45
C ASP A 134 -5.77 -5.81 7.76
N GLY A 135 -6.16 -6.84 7.01
CA GLY A 135 -7.47 -7.48 7.14
C GLY A 135 -7.61 -8.37 8.39
N ALA A 136 -6.55 -8.99 8.86
CA ALA A 136 -6.60 -10.00 9.93
C ALA A 136 -7.28 -9.53 11.23
N PRO A 137 -7.05 -8.29 11.74
CA PRO A 137 -7.72 -7.76 12.95
C PRO A 137 -9.24 -7.61 12.82
N TYR A 138 -9.75 -7.65 11.59
CA TYR A 138 -11.19 -7.49 11.28
C TYR A 138 -11.92 -8.82 11.09
N ARG A 139 -11.33 -9.93 11.53
CA ARG A 139 -12.00 -11.23 11.57
C ARG A 139 -13.30 -11.14 12.38
N GLY A 140 -14.42 -11.60 11.79
CA GLY A 140 -15.74 -11.58 12.39
C GLY A 140 -16.40 -10.19 12.50
N LYS A 141 -15.77 -9.14 11.97
CA LYS A 141 -16.29 -7.77 11.98
C LYS A 141 -16.95 -7.40 10.64
N THR A 142 -17.60 -6.25 10.62
CA THR A 142 -18.20 -5.67 9.41
C THR A 142 -17.19 -4.70 8.77
N VAL A 143 -16.87 -4.91 7.50
CA VAL A 143 -15.90 -4.10 6.77
C VAL A 143 -16.49 -3.56 5.48
N ALA A 144 -15.94 -2.46 5.00
CA ALA A 144 -16.26 -1.90 3.70
C ALA A 144 -15.04 -1.94 2.77
N VAL A 145 -15.27 -2.13 1.48
CA VAL A 145 -14.26 -1.98 0.41
C VAL A 145 -14.78 -0.93 -0.56
N VAL A 146 -13.97 0.06 -0.87
CA VAL A 146 -14.33 1.12 -1.82
C VAL A 146 -13.54 0.94 -3.10
N GLY A 147 -14.25 0.70 -4.19
CA GLY A 147 -13.68 0.52 -5.52
C GLY A 147 -14.51 -0.43 -6.39
N GLY A 148 -14.11 -0.62 -7.64
CA GLY A 148 -14.81 -1.52 -8.56
C GLY A 148 -13.88 -2.12 -9.62
N GLY A 149 -12.57 -1.97 -9.41
CA GLY A 149 -11.51 -2.59 -10.22
C GLY A 149 -11.08 -3.94 -9.66
N ASN A 150 -10.05 -4.53 -10.28
CA ASN A 150 -9.50 -5.83 -9.85
C ASN A 150 -9.03 -5.82 -8.40
N SER A 151 -8.38 -4.75 -7.94
CA SER A 151 -7.91 -4.61 -6.56
C SER A 151 -9.06 -4.67 -5.56
N ALA A 152 -10.11 -3.85 -5.76
CA ALA A 152 -11.29 -3.87 -4.89
C ALA A 152 -11.99 -5.24 -4.87
N ALA A 153 -12.09 -5.90 -6.02
CA ALA A 153 -12.68 -7.22 -6.12
C ALA A 153 -11.86 -8.28 -5.39
N ALA A 154 -10.55 -8.26 -5.55
CA ALA A 154 -9.63 -9.16 -4.85
C ALA A 154 -9.65 -8.92 -3.33
N ASP A 155 -9.63 -7.66 -2.90
CA ASP A 155 -9.71 -7.27 -1.49
C ASP A 155 -11.03 -7.72 -0.86
N ALA A 156 -12.17 -7.50 -1.54
CA ALA A 156 -13.48 -7.94 -1.07
C ALA A 156 -13.56 -9.47 -0.93
N LEU A 157 -13.01 -10.24 -1.88
CA LEU A 157 -12.92 -11.69 -1.76
C LEU A 157 -11.99 -12.16 -0.64
N THR A 158 -10.88 -11.47 -0.42
CA THR A 158 -9.98 -11.78 0.69
C THR A 158 -10.68 -11.55 2.03
N LEU A 159 -11.33 -10.41 2.18
CA LEU A 159 -12.05 -10.05 3.40
C LEU A 159 -13.29 -10.91 3.61
N SER A 160 -14.00 -11.36 2.57
CA SER A 160 -15.18 -12.21 2.70
C SER A 160 -14.89 -13.55 3.40
N ARG A 161 -13.64 -14.01 3.38
CA ARG A 161 -13.20 -15.26 4.03
C ARG A 161 -13.06 -15.13 5.55
N ILE A 162 -12.93 -13.91 6.06
CA ILE A 162 -12.62 -13.65 7.47
C ILE A 162 -13.64 -12.73 8.16
N ALA A 163 -14.20 -11.76 7.44
CA ALA A 163 -15.14 -10.81 7.99
C ALA A 163 -16.54 -11.42 8.17
N LYS A 164 -17.31 -10.88 9.10
CA LYS A 164 -18.74 -11.18 9.25
C LYS A 164 -19.54 -10.67 8.06
N LYS A 165 -19.23 -9.48 7.58
CA LYS A 165 -19.87 -8.83 6.44
C LYS A 165 -18.91 -7.92 5.70
N VAL A 166 -19.01 -7.89 4.39
CA VAL A 166 -18.24 -7.01 3.49
C VAL A 166 -19.22 -6.19 2.66
N TYR A 167 -19.13 -4.87 2.74
CA TYR A 167 -19.81 -3.95 1.84
C TYR A 167 -18.87 -3.56 0.72
N LEU A 168 -19.21 -3.89 -0.55
CA LEU A 168 -18.44 -3.45 -1.71
C LEU A 168 -19.11 -2.23 -2.33
N ILE A 169 -18.50 -1.06 -2.09
CA ILE A 169 -19.05 0.26 -2.46
C ILE A 169 -18.45 0.65 -3.82
N HIS A 170 -19.32 0.86 -4.81
CA HIS A 170 -18.90 1.28 -6.12
C HIS A 170 -19.81 2.36 -6.72
N ARG A 171 -19.18 3.38 -7.34
CA ARG A 171 -19.87 4.53 -7.95
C ARG A 171 -20.65 4.21 -9.23
N ARG A 172 -20.59 2.98 -9.74
CA ARG A 172 -21.33 2.50 -10.91
C ARG A 172 -22.25 1.36 -10.51
N ASP A 173 -23.08 0.91 -11.43
CA ASP A 173 -24.02 -0.20 -11.31
C ASP A 173 -23.37 -1.59 -11.59
N SER A 174 -22.10 -1.61 -11.96
CA SER A 174 -21.38 -2.82 -12.33
C SER A 174 -19.88 -2.70 -12.09
N LEU A 175 -19.23 -3.82 -11.78
CA LEU A 175 -17.78 -3.87 -11.59
C LEU A 175 -17.03 -3.69 -12.90
N ARG A 176 -15.90 -2.99 -12.84
CA ARG A 176 -14.90 -2.95 -13.92
C ARG A 176 -13.86 -4.04 -13.81
N ALA A 177 -13.88 -4.79 -12.71
CA ALA A 177 -13.00 -5.93 -12.49
C ALA A 177 -13.21 -6.99 -13.57
N MET A 178 -12.19 -7.83 -13.81
CA MET A 178 -12.28 -8.97 -14.71
C MET A 178 -13.39 -9.93 -14.29
N LYS A 179 -14.05 -10.56 -15.25
CA LYS A 179 -15.21 -11.42 -15.03
C LYS A 179 -14.94 -12.58 -14.05
N VAL A 180 -13.69 -13.02 -13.92
CA VAL A 180 -13.28 -14.06 -12.96
C VAL A 180 -13.61 -13.71 -11.50
N TYR A 181 -13.73 -12.43 -11.16
CA TYR A 181 -14.10 -11.97 -9.83
C TYR A 181 -15.62 -11.90 -9.61
N HIS A 182 -16.41 -11.78 -10.68
CA HIS A 182 -17.85 -11.47 -10.56
C HIS A 182 -18.61 -12.60 -9.88
N GLU A 183 -18.52 -13.82 -10.41
CA GLU A 183 -19.25 -14.97 -9.88
C GLU A 183 -18.87 -15.29 -8.43
N PRO A 184 -17.58 -15.37 -8.04
CA PRO A 184 -17.22 -15.57 -6.64
C PRO A 184 -17.75 -14.50 -5.69
N LEU A 185 -17.76 -13.22 -6.09
CA LEU A 185 -18.28 -12.14 -5.27
C LEU A 185 -19.82 -12.19 -5.14
N MET A 186 -20.52 -12.47 -6.23
CA MET A 186 -21.99 -12.58 -6.24
C MET A 186 -22.48 -13.77 -5.40
N ASN A 187 -21.70 -14.85 -5.36
CA ASN A 187 -22.01 -16.06 -4.60
C ASN A 187 -21.55 -16.01 -3.14
N ALA A 188 -20.77 -15.00 -2.74
CA ALA A 188 -20.31 -14.84 -1.36
C ALA A 188 -21.47 -14.37 -0.48
N PRO A 189 -21.92 -15.16 0.50
CA PRO A 189 -23.16 -14.89 1.25
C PRO A 189 -23.07 -13.67 2.17
N ASN A 190 -21.85 -13.24 2.47
CA ASN A 190 -21.57 -12.10 3.35
C ASN A 190 -21.06 -10.86 2.60
N VAL A 191 -21.08 -10.86 1.27
CA VAL A 191 -20.77 -9.67 0.45
C VAL A 191 -22.05 -9.00 0.02
N GLU A 192 -22.15 -7.70 0.28
CA GLU A 192 -23.25 -6.84 -0.16
C GLU A 192 -22.71 -5.71 -1.04
N PHE A 193 -23.33 -5.49 -2.19
CA PHE A 193 -22.93 -4.45 -3.12
C PHE A 193 -23.71 -3.17 -2.85
N CYS A 194 -22.98 -2.07 -2.64
CA CYS A 194 -23.52 -0.72 -2.60
C CYS A 194 -23.20 -0.04 -3.94
N TRP A 195 -24.08 -0.28 -4.91
CA TRP A 195 -23.96 0.30 -6.25
C TRP A 195 -24.30 1.78 -6.27
N ASN A 196 -23.84 2.46 -7.30
CA ASN A 196 -24.11 3.90 -7.54
C ASN A 196 -23.78 4.76 -6.31
N SER A 197 -22.81 4.36 -5.51
CA SER A 197 -22.50 4.96 -4.22
C SER A 197 -21.05 5.41 -4.15
N THR A 198 -20.85 6.58 -3.56
CA THR A 198 -19.54 7.13 -3.17
C THR A 198 -19.53 7.38 -1.67
N VAL A 199 -18.34 7.42 -1.09
CA VAL A 199 -18.16 7.83 0.31
C VAL A 199 -18.07 9.36 0.34
N SER A 200 -18.94 10.02 1.10
CA SER A 200 -18.93 11.47 1.31
C SER A 200 -18.31 11.89 2.63
N ALA A 201 -18.31 11.00 3.64
CA ALA A 201 -17.66 11.25 4.92
C ALA A 201 -17.27 9.94 5.63
N LEU A 202 -16.27 10.04 6.50
CA LEU A 202 -15.88 8.99 7.44
C LEU A 202 -16.51 9.31 8.80
N LEU A 203 -17.29 8.36 9.34
CA LEU A 203 -17.90 8.47 10.66
C LEU A 203 -16.94 7.85 11.69
N HIS A 204 -16.58 8.62 12.70
CA HIS A 204 -15.56 8.18 13.66
C HIS A 204 -15.72 8.84 15.04
N GLU A 205 -15.14 8.20 16.03
CA GLU A 205 -14.75 8.78 17.32
C GLU A 205 -13.22 8.76 17.39
N ASN A 206 -12.63 7.86 18.19
CA ASN A 206 -11.17 7.63 18.19
C ASN A 206 -10.70 6.75 17.02
N ARG A 207 -11.62 6.03 16.38
CA ARG A 207 -11.43 5.19 15.21
C ARG A 207 -12.68 5.20 14.35
N LEU A 208 -12.59 4.65 13.15
CA LEU A 208 -13.72 4.53 12.24
C LEU A 208 -14.86 3.74 12.88
N THR A 209 -16.09 4.24 12.73
CA THR A 209 -17.34 3.59 13.19
C THR A 209 -18.32 3.38 12.04
N GLY A 210 -18.07 4.02 10.89
CA GLY A 210 -18.93 3.90 9.71
C GLY A 210 -18.55 4.85 8.60
N LEU A 211 -19.37 4.87 7.57
CA LEU A 211 -19.22 5.71 6.39
C LEU A 211 -20.54 6.43 6.11
N ARG A 212 -20.48 7.64 5.60
CA ARG A 212 -21.61 8.26 4.94
C ARG A 212 -21.50 8.01 3.45
N LEU A 213 -22.49 7.32 2.90
CA LEU A 213 -22.59 7.03 1.48
C LEU A 213 -23.51 8.05 0.82
N LYS A 214 -23.13 8.45 -0.40
CA LYS A 214 -23.93 9.32 -1.26
C LYS A 214 -24.25 8.59 -2.56
N ASP A 215 -25.54 8.46 -2.86
CA ASP A 215 -26.01 7.96 -4.15
C ASP A 215 -25.67 8.96 -5.26
N VAL A 216 -25.00 8.50 -6.31
CA VAL A 216 -24.50 9.36 -7.39
C VAL A 216 -25.61 9.84 -8.32
N ASN A 217 -26.76 9.15 -8.36
CA ASN A 217 -27.87 9.48 -9.24
C ASN A 217 -28.84 10.45 -8.58
N THR A 218 -29.13 10.25 -7.30
CA THR A 218 -30.14 11.01 -6.55
C THR A 218 -29.55 12.09 -5.66
N GLY A 219 -28.27 11.93 -5.28
CA GLY A 219 -27.61 12.76 -4.28
C GLY A 219 -28.01 12.45 -2.83
N ALA A 220 -28.89 11.46 -2.60
CA ALA A 220 -29.32 11.08 -1.27
C ALA A 220 -28.14 10.49 -0.47
N GLU A 221 -28.11 10.82 0.82
CA GLU A 221 -27.08 10.32 1.72
C GLU A 221 -27.67 9.40 2.79
N HIS A 222 -26.92 8.37 3.18
CA HIS A 222 -27.24 7.52 4.31
C HIS A 222 -25.95 7.02 4.99
N ASP A 223 -26.09 6.69 6.26
CA ASP A 223 -24.97 6.20 7.05
C ASP A 223 -24.93 4.67 7.03
N LEU A 224 -23.72 4.11 6.88
CA LEU A 224 -23.40 2.69 6.86
C LEU A 224 -22.43 2.38 8.00
N SER A 225 -22.85 1.58 8.97
CA SER A 225 -21.97 1.17 10.09
C SER A 225 -20.99 0.10 9.63
N CYS A 226 -19.70 0.31 9.91
CA CYS A 226 -18.64 -0.66 9.68
C CYS A 226 -17.45 -0.38 10.60
N ASP A 227 -16.66 -1.41 10.88
CA ASP A 227 -15.48 -1.33 11.75
C ASP A 227 -14.24 -0.84 11.01
N SER A 228 -14.23 -0.99 9.67
CA SER A 228 -13.13 -0.52 8.82
C SER A 228 -13.55 -0.32 7.37
N VAL A 229 -12.76 0.48 6.66
CA VAL A 229 -12.84 0.67 5.21
C VAL A 229 -11.49 0.40 4.55
N PHE A 230 -11.50 -0.38 3.47
CA PHE A 230 -10.36 -0.65 2.61
C PHE A 230 -10.55 0.10 1.29
N ILE A 231 -9.61 0.99 0.98
CA ILE A 231 -9.69 1.90 -0.16
C ILE A 231 -8.89 1.33 -1.32
N SER A 232 -9.57 0.97 -2.42
CA SER A 232 -8.99 0.29 -3.60
C SER A 232 -9.46 0.95 -4.91
N VAL A 233 -9.22 2.28 -5.04
CA VAL A 233 -9.69 3.16 -6.13
C VAL A 233 -8.62 3.50 -7.17
#